data_31b4851f3576db73d515ee0ff83fcd7f
#
_entry.id   31b4851f3576db73d515ee0ff83fcd7f
#
_cell.length_a   1.000
_cell.length_b   1.000
_cell.length_c   1.000
_cell.angle_alpha   90.00
_cell.angle_beta   90.00
_cell.angle_gamma   90.00
#
_symmetry.space_group_name_H-M   'P 1'
#
loop_
_entity.id
_entity.type
_entity.pdbx_description
1 polymer ?
#
loop_
_entity_poly.entity_id
_entity_poly.type
_entity_poly.pdbx_seq_one_letter_code
_entity_poly.pdbx_strand_id
1 'polypeptide(L)'
;MNLDRVSSGEDCPNDINVIVEIPAHADPVKYEVDKDTGAMFVDRFMTTAMHYPCNYGYVPHTLSKDGDPVDVLVLTPYPLISGSVVRCRPVGVLKMTDESGDDAKILAVPIDKLCKEYRRVQDFRDLSPGILDQIAHFFEHYKDLDEGKWVRVEGWAGVDEAKQEILDSVEMFRNAPETPNF
;
A
#
# COMPACT_ATOMS: atom_id res chain seq x y z
N MET A 1 -16.98 -12.26 -0.98
CA MET A 1 -16.87 -10.77 -1.09
C MET A 1 -16.44 -10.52 -2.51
N ASN A 2 -17.08 -9.61 -3.25
CA ASN A 2 -16.72 -9.39 -4.67
C ASN A 2 -15.87 -8.11 -4.74
N LEU A 3 -14.55 -8.26 -4.56
CA LEU A 3 -13.61 -7.16 -4.53
C LEU A 3 -13.39 -6.53 -5.91
N ASP A 4 -13.64 -7.27 -7.00
CA ASP A 4 -13.50 -6.79 -8.39
C ASP A 4 -14.44 -5.62 -8.72
N ARG A 5 -15.49 -5.42 -7.89
CA ARG A 5 -16.43 -4.31 -8.04
C ARG A 5 -16.03 -3.05 -7.28
N VAL A 6 -14.97 -3.11 -6.52
CA VAL A 6 -14.46 -1.93 -5.80
C VAL A 6 -13.67 -1.10 -6.81
N SER A 7 -14.13 0.12 -7.05
CA SER A 7 -13.40 1.06 -7.93
C SER A 7 -12.13 1.56 -7.26
N SER A 8 -11.20 2.12 -8.04
CA SER A 8 -9.99 2.78 -7.54
C SER A 8 -10.27 4.00 -6.63
N GLY A 9 -11.47 4.55 -6.67
CA GLY A 9 -11.88 5.67 -5.82
C GLY A 9 -12.95 6.53 -6.46
N GLU A 10 -13.56 7.43 -5.68
CA GLU A 10 -14.57 8.39 -6.20
C GLU A 10 -13.94 9.56 -6.95
N ASP A 11 -12.75 9.98 -6.54
CA ASP A 11 -11.97 11.09 -7.14
C ASP A 11 -10.48 10.74 -7.16
N CYS A 12 -10.14 9.61 -7.80
CA CYS A 12 -8.77 9.15 -7.93
C CYS A 12 -7.93 10.17 -8.73
N PRO A 13 -6.75 10.58 -8.23
CA PRO A 13 -5.99 10.06 -7.10
C PRO A 13 -6.24 10.79 -5.77
N ASN A 14 -7.18 11.73 -5.66
CA ASN A 14 -7.39 12.52 -4.45
C ASN A 14 -8.18 11.77 -3.36
N ASP A 15 -9.06 10.88 -3.78
CA ASP A 15 -9.89 10.02 -2.93
C ASP A 15 -9.88 8.61 -3.55
N ILE A 16 -9.13 7.71 -2.91
CA ILE A 16 -8.87 6.36 -3.37
C ILE A 16 -9.50 5.33 -2.44
N ASN A 17 -9.90 4.20 -2.99
CA ASN A 17 -10.27 3.02 -2.21
C ASN A 17 -9.03 2.13 -2.04
N VAL A 18 -8.76 1.73 -0.81
CA VAL A 18 -7.69 0.78 -0.49
C VAL A 18 -8.31 -0.49 0.07
N ILE A 19 -8.01 -1.63 -0.55
CA ILE A 19 -8.36 -2.95 -0.02
C ILE A 19 -7.22 -3.36 0.91
N VAL A 20 -7.53 -3.54 2.19
CA VAL A 20 -6.55 -3.88 3.22
C VAL A 20 -6.28 -5.38 3.17
N GLU A 21 -5.01 -5.76 3.07
CA GLU A 21 -4.57 -7.15 3.14
C GLU A 21 -3.97 -7.49 4.50
N ILE A 22 -3.11 -6.63 5.02
CA ILE A 22 -2.38 -6.87 6.27
C ILE A 22 -2.71 -5.76 7.27
N PRO A 23 -3.29 -6.10 8.44
CA PRO A 23 -3.53 -5.13 9.50
C PRO A 23 -2.24 -4.57 10.08
N ALA A 24 -2.27 -3.32 10.53
CA ALA A 24 -1.17 -2.74 11.30
C ALA A 24 -0.87 -3.61 12.55
N HIS A 25 0.41 -3.83 12.80
CA HIS A 25 0.91 -4.56 13.97
C HIS A 25 0.44 -6.02 14.09
N ALA A 26 -0.13 -6.60 13.02
CA ALA A 26 -0.47 -8.02 12.98
C ALA A 26 0.77 -8.90 13.12
N ASP A 27 0.55 -10.14 13.50
CA ASP A 27 1.62 -11.16 13.51
C ASP A 27 2.31 -11.25 12.15
N PRO A 28 3.57 -11.73 12.09
CA PRO A 28 4.37 -11.77 10.87
C PRO A 28 3.83 -12.77 9.83
N VAL A 29 2.65 -12.51 9.32
CA VAL A 29 1.97 -13.28 8.27
C VAL A 29 1.66 -12.33 7.12
N LYS A 30 2.12 -12.67 5.91
CA LYS A 30 1.71 -11.96 4.71
C LYS A 30 0.41 -12.55 4.20
N TYR A 31 -0.63 -11.74 4.18
CA TYR A 31 -1.91 -12.01 3.54
C TYR A 31 -1.98 -11.33 2.18
N GLU A 32 -2.62 -11.98 1.25
CA GLU A 32 -2.83 -11.46 -0.10
C GLU A 32 -4.21 -11.84 -0.62
N VAL A 33 -4.86 -10.91 -1.30
CA VAL A 33 -6.11 -11.21 -2.01
C VAL A 33 -5.76 -12.00 -3.28
N ASP A 34 -6.25 -13.22 -3.37
CA ASP A 34 -6.20 -13.97 -4.61
C ASP A 34 -7.15 -13.33 -5.63
N LYS A 35 -6.60 -12.81 -6.72
CA LYS A 35 -7.33 -12.00 -7.69
C LYS A 35 -8.35 -12.82 -8.50
N ASP A 36 -8.14 -14.14 -8.62
CA ASP A 36 -9.06 -15.02 -9.36
C ASP A 36 -10.30 -15.36 -8.53
N THR A 37 -10.15 -15.59 -7.24
CA THR A 37 -11.23 -16.02 -6.35
C THR A 37 -11.79 -14.90 -5.47
N GLY A 38 -11.05 -13.80 -5.29
CA GLY A 38 -11.36 -12.71 -4.36
C GLY A 38 -11.27 -13.12 -2.89
N ALA A 39 -10.63 -14.27 -2.58
CA ALA A 39 -10.43 -14.75 -1.24
C ALA A 39 -9.11 -14.24 -0.66
N MET A 40 -9.06 -14.09 0.67
CA MET A 40 -7.82 -13.77 1.38
C MET A 40 -7.00 -15.04 1.59
N PHE A 41 -5.80 -15.08 1.03
CA PHE A 41 -4.86 -16.18 1.18
C PHE A 41 -3.75 -15.80 2.17
N VAL A 42 -3.22 -16.81 2.84
CA VAL A 42 -1.91 -16.72 3.48
C VAL A 42 -0.88 -16.95 2.39
N ASP A 43 -0.21 -15.87 1.97
CA ASP A 43 0.89 -15.98 0.99
C ASP A 43 2.10 -16.67 1.63
N ARG A 44 2.54 -16.17 2.78
CA ARG A 44 3.66 -16.76 3.53
C ARG A 44 3.70 -16.32 4.99
N PHE A 45 4.38 -17.09 5.80
CA PHE A 45 4.86 -16.63 7.10
C PHE A 45 6.17 -15.89 6.89
N MET A 46 6.30 -14.71 7.49
CA MET A 46 7.53 -13.91 7.36
C MET A 46 8.67 -14.58 8.12
N THR A 47 9.87 -14.50 7.57
CA THR A 47 11.08 -15.08 8.17
C THR A 47 11.62 -14.25 9.32
N THR A 48 11.42 -12.93 9.28
CA THR A 48 11.77 -12.03 10.40
C THR A 48 10.62 -11.94 11.40
N ALA A 49 10.94 -11.55 12.64
CA ALA A 49 9.94 -11.30 13.69
C ALA A 49 9.34 -9.88 13.61
N MET A 50 9.47 -9.21 12.46
CA MET A 50 8.97 -7.85 12.27
C MET A 50 7.47 -7.83 12.00
N HIS A 51 6.81 -6.78 12.49
CA HIS A 51 5.39 -6.51 12.25
C HIS A 51 5.23 -5.32 11.31
N TYR A 52 4.26 -5.38 10.40
CA TYR A 52 3.93 -4.22 9.57
C TYR A 52 3.58 -3.02 10.44
N PRO A 53 4.25 -1.86 10.27
CA PRO A 53 4.05 -0.71 11.16
C PRO A 53 2.74 0.05 10.90
N CYS A 54 2.09 -0.22 9.77
CA CYS A 54 0.81 0.37 9.36
C CYS A 54 -0.01 -0.68 8.59
N ASN A 55 -1.27 -0.39 8.32
CA ASN A 55 -2.05 -1.29 7.46
C ASN A 55 -1.45 -1.28 6.04
N TYR A 56 -1.43 -2.43 5.42
CA TYR A 56 -0.92 -2.62 4.07
C TYR A 56 -2.02 -3.18 3.18
N GLY A 57 -2.10 -2.69 1.97
CA GLY A 57 -3.08 -3.13 0.99
C GLY A 57 -2.79 -2.50 -0.36
N TYR A 58 -3.78 -2.45 -1.24
CA TYR A 58 -3.61 -1.98 -2.61
C TYR A 58 -4.81 -1.16 -3.09
N VAL A 59 -4.59 -0.38 -4.15
CA VAL A 59 -5.67 0.29 -4.88
C VAL A 59 -6.15 -0.64 -6.00
N PRO A 60 -7.44 -1.03 -6.01
CA PRO A 60 -7.96 -1.88 -7.09
C PRO A 60 -7.98 -1.13 -8.43
N HIS A 61 -7.94 -1.89 -9.53
CA HIS A 61 -7.90 -1.38 -10.90
C HIS A 61 -6.70 -0.47 -11.18
N THR A 62 -5.55 -0.83 -10.61
CA THR A 62 -4.24 -0.25 -10.88
C THR A 62 -3.26 -1.35 -11.26
N LEU A 63 -2.20 -1.00 -11.98
CA LEU A 63 -1.14 -1.93 -12.35
C LEU A 63 0.20 -1.22 -12.23
N SER A 64 1.11 -1.77 -11.43
CA SER A 64 2.48 -1.28 -11.29
C SER A 64 3.44 -2.05 -12.20
N LYS A 65 4.70 -1.62 -12.24
CA LYS A 65 5.72 -2.18 -13.15
C LYS A 65 6.09 -3.64 -12.83
N ASP A 66 5.87 -4.07 -11.60
CA ASP A 66 6.09 -5.45 -11.14
C ASP A 66 4.95 -6.42 -11.52
N GLY A 67 3.84 -5.90 -12.07
CA GLY A 67 2.69 -6.67 -12.51
C GLY A 67 1.56 -6.78 -11.48
N ASP A 68 1.74 -6.16 -10.30
CA ASP A 68 0.77 -6.12 -9.20
C ASP A 68 0.05 -4.76 -9.13
N PRO A 69 -1.07 -4.64 -8.41
CA PRO A 69 -1.67 -3.34 -8.11
C PRO A 69 -0.73 -2.45 -7.30
N VAL A 70 -0.96 -1.12 -7.36
CA VAL A 70 -0.15 -0.20 -6.55
C VAL A 70 -0.40 -0.41 -5.05
N ASP A 71 0.68 -0.62 -4.33
CA ASP A 71 0.69 -0.84 -2.88
C ASP A 71 0.45 0.44 -2.09
N VAL A 72 -0.32 0.32 -1.01
CA VAL A 72 -0.65 1.44 -0.13
C VAL A 72 -0.44 1.09 1.34
N LEU A 73 0.26 1.97 2.02
CA LEU A 73 0.43 1.99 3.47
C LEU A 73 -0.61 2.94 4.06
N VAL A 74 -1.49 2.45 4.93
CA VAL A 74 -2.56 3.27 5.50
C VAL A 74 -2.35 3.46 7.00
N LEU A 75 -2.14 4.72 7.41
CA LEU A 75 -2.09 5.09 8.82
C LEU A 75 -3.51 5.25 9.36
N THR A 76 -3.80 4.59 10.47
CA THR A 76 -5.10 4.65 11.15
C THR A 76 -4.90 4.61 12.66
N PRO A 77 -5.85 5.12 13.47
CA PRO A 77 -5.78 5.04 14.93
C PRO A 77 -5.78 3.61 15.47
N TYR A 78 -6.39 2.68 14.72
CA TYR A 78 -6.53 1.26 15.08
C TYR A 78 -6.26 0.38 13.86
N PRO A 79 -5.75 -0.86 14.05
CA PRO A 79 -5.61 -1.82 12.96
C PRO A 79 -6.94 -2.10 12.26
N LEU A 80 -6.91 -2.21 10.95
CA LEU A 80 -8.07 -2.55 10.13
C LEU A 80 -8.13 -4.07 9.89
N ILE A 81 -9.32 -4.59 9.62
CA ILE A 81 -9.53 -6.01 9.32
C ILE A 81 -9.12 -6.29 7.87
N SER A 82 -8.40 -7.40 7.62
CA SER A 82 -8.11 -7.88 6.28
C SER A 82 -9.38 -8.05 5.45
N GLY A 83 -9.34 -7.59 4.20
CA GLY A 83 -10.47 -7.57 3.27
C GLY A 83 -11.41 -6.37 3.42
N SER A 84 -11.17 -5.47 4.39
CA SER A 84 -11.94 -4.22 4.48
C SER A 84 -11.48 -3.22 3.42
N VAL A 85 -12.41 -2.37 2.98
CA VAL A 85 -12.13 -1.25 2.07
C VAL A 85 -12.15 0.05 2.86
N VAL A 86 -11.09 0.82 2.77
CA VAL A 86 -10.98 2.12 3.42
C VAL A 86 -10.75 3.21 2.37
N ARG A 87 -11.56 4.27 2.45
CA ARG A 87 -11.35 5.47 1.61
C ARG A 87 -10.25 6.32 2.20
N CYS A 88 -9.25 6.60 1.35
CA CYS A 88 -8.03 7.29 1.75
C CYS A 88 -7.70 8.44 0.81
N ARG A 89 -6.82 9.29 1.27
CA ARG A 89 -6.11 10.27 0.43
C ARG A 89 -4.62 10.08 0.57
N PRO A 90 -3.84 10.12 -0.54
CA PRO A 90 -2.40 9.98 -0.48
C PRO A 90 -1.76 11.21 0.17
N VAL A 91 -0.69 11.00 0.91
CA VAL A 91 0.11 12.06 1.56
C VAL A 91 1.60 11.96 1.25
N GLY A 92 2.04 10.89 0.60
CA GLY A 92 3.42 10.69 0.19
C GLY A 92 3.63 9.32 -0.44
N VAL A 93 4.86 9.04 -0.81
CA VAL A 93 5.30 7.75 -1.37
C VAL A 93 6.68 7.40 -0.87
N LEU A 94 6.86 6.17 -0.43
CA LEU A 94 8.18 5.58 -0.15
C LEU A 94 8.71 4.96 -1.44
N LYS A 95 9.82 5.49 -1.93
CA LYS A 95 10.53 4.94 -3.09
C LYS A 95 11.54 3.91 -2.64
N MET A 96 11.50 2.76 -3.26
CA MET A 96 12.41 1.67 -2.97
C MET A 96 12.61 0.81 -4.22
N THR A 97 13.65 0.01 -4.20
CA THR A 97 13.96 -1.01 -5.20
C THR A 97 14.22 -2.33 -4.51
N ASP A 98 13.89 -3.42 -5.16
CA ASP A 98 14.20 -4.77 -4.71
C ASP A 98 14.72 -5.62 -5.89
N GLU A 99 14.84 -6.91 -5.70
CA GLU A 99 15.32 -7.85 -6.72
C GLU A 99 14.44 -7.88 -7.99
N SER A 100 13.20 -7.39 -7.91
CA SER A 100 12.26 -7.34 -9.03
C SER A 100 12.23 -5.99 -9.73
N GLY A 101 12.84 -4.96 -9.16
CA GLY A 101 12.94 -3.61 -9.71
C GLY A 101 12.36 -2.51 -8.83
N ASP A 102 11.85 -1.45 -9.47
CA ASP A 102 11.21 -0.33 -8.79
C ASP A 102 9.95 -0.81 -8.04
N ASP A 103 9.86 -0.47 -6.77
CA ASP A 103 8.77 -0.82 -5.88
C ASP A 103 8.40 0.39 -5.01
N ALA A 104 7.33 1.08 -5.38
CA ALA A 104 6.85 2.25 -4.65
C ALA A 104 5.69 1.89 -3.74
N LYS A 105 5.70 2.43 -2.50
CA LYS A 105 4.61 2.25 -1.55
C LYS A 105 3.96 3.61 -1.27
N ILE A 106 2.71 3.77 -1.69
CA ILE A 106 1.95 4.99 -1.37
C ILE A 106 1.70 5.05 0.13
N LEU A 107 1.90 6.22 0.72
CA LEU A 107 1.49 6.51 2.09
C LEU A 107 0.19 7.30 2.07
N ALA A 108 -0.82 6.79 2.75
CA ALA A 108 -2.15 7.39 2.77
C ALA A 108 -2.73 7.46 4.18
N VAL A 109 -3.69 8.35 4.34
CA VAL A 109 -4.50 8.48 5.55
C VAL A 109 -5.99 8.42 5.18
N PRO A 110 -6.89 8.00 6.07
CA PRO A 110 -8.32 8.02 5.79
C PRO A 110 -8.81 9.43 5.44
N ILE A 111 -9.81 9.52 4.59
CA ILE A 111 -10.48 10.81 4.31
C ILE A 111 -11.06 11.40 5.60
N ASP A 112 -11.18 12.71 5.67
CA ASP A 112 -11.62 13.45 6.87
C ASP A 112 -13.01 13.03 7.38
N LYS A 113 -13.88 12.52 6.50
CA LYS A 113 -15.19 11.99 6.84
C LYS A 113 -15.09 10.73 7.71
N LEU A 114 -14.07 9.89 7.47
CA LEU A 114 -13.83 8.67 8.23
C LEU A 114 -13.00 8.92 9.48
N CYS A 115 -11.97 9.77 9.39
CA CYS A 115 -11.07 10.03 10.52
C CYS A 115 -10.60 11.47 10.54
N LYS A 116 -10.94 12.20 11.60
CA LYS A 116 -10.56 13.61 11.77
C LYS A 116 -9.14 13.78 12.32
N GLU A 117 -8.53 12.73 12.81
CA GLU A 117 -7.21 12.77 13.45
C GLU A 117 -6.13 13.22 12.47
N TYR A 118 -6.22 12.76 11.22
CA TYR A 118 -5.24 13.07 10.18
C TYR A 118 -5.59 14.28 9.31
N ARG A 119 -6.62 15.05 9.63
CA ARG A 119 -7.06 16.19 8.77
C ARG A 119 -5.99 17.24 8.51
N ARG A 120 -5.03 17.38 9.42
CA ARG A 120 -3.90 18.33 9.30
C ARG A 120 -2.73 17.77 8.51
N VAL A 121 -2.72 16.48 8.25
CA VAL A 121 -1.67 15.82 7.47
C VAL A 121 -2.00 15.97 5.99
N GLN A 122 -1.31 16.83 5.29
CA GLN A 122 -1.48 17.08 3.85
C GLN A 122 -0.34 16.48 3.03
N ASP A 123 0.82 16.31 3.64
CA ASP A 123 2.01 15.73 3.06
C ASP A 123 2.71 14.88 4.14
N PHE A 124 3.54 13.92 3.74
CA PHE A 124 4.27 13.07 4.68
C PHE A 124 5.12 13.87 5.68
N ARG A 125 5.57 15.06 5.32
CA ARG A 125 6.36 15.95 6.19
C ARG A 125 5.59 16.46 7.40
N ASP A 126 4.26 16.37 7.37
CA ASP A 126 3.40 16.72 8.50
C ASP A 126 3.30 15.60 9.55
N LEU A 127 3.83 14.42 9.23
CA LEU A 127 3.90 13.27 10.13
C LEU A 127 5.12 13.32 11.03
N SER A 128 5.06 12.61 12.15
CA SER A 128 6.22 12.42 13.01
C SER A 128 7.37 11.73 12.27
N PRO A 129 8.61 12.25 12.30
CA PRO A 129 9.76 11.58 11.71
C PRO A 129 9.92 10.14 12.18
N GLY A 130 9.63 9.86 13.46
CA GLY A 130 9.75 8.51 14.02
C GLY A 130 8.88 7.46 13.35
N ILE A 131 7.67 7.81 12.90
CA ILE A 131 6.82 6.86 12.17
C ILE A 131 7.35 6.62 10.75
N LEU A 132 7.85 7.66 10.10
CA LEU A 132 8.45 7.56 8.76
C LEU A 132 9.71 6.68 8.80
N ASP A 133 10.54 6.85 9.83
CA ASP A 133 11.74 6.04 10.05
C ASP A 133 11.39 4.58 10.32
N GLN A 134 10.35 4.30 11.13
CA GLN A 134 9.89 2.94 11.39
C GLN A 134 9.39 2.24 10.12
N ILE A 135 8.64 2.95 9.28
CA ILE A 135 8.14 2.40 8.01
C ILE A 135 9.31 2.09 7.08
N ALA A 136 10.21 3.04 6.88
CA ALA A 136 11.39 2.86 6.03
C ALA A 136 12.26 1.69 6.51
N HIS A 137 12.56 1.65 7.82
CA HIS A 137 13.33 0.57 8.43
C HIS A 137 12.66 -0.80 8.27
N PHE A 138 11.33 -0.89 8.43
CA PHE A 138 10.61 -2.13 8.21
C PHE A 138 10.84 -2.66 6.80
N PHE A 139 10.61 -1.85 5.77
CA PHE A 139 10.77 -2.30 4.38
C PHE A 139 12.21 -2.59 4.00
N GLU A 140 13.18 -1.89 4.60
CA GLU A 140 14.60 -2.16 4.35
C GLU A 140 15.05 -3.52 4.90
N HIS A 141 14.40 -4.02 5.98
CA HIS A 141 14.87 -5.17 6.75
C HIS A 141 13.91 -6.37 6.79
N TYR A 142 12.66 -6.25 6.36
CA TYR A 142 11.69 -7.33 6.55
C TYR A 142 11.99 -8.59 5.72
N LYS A 143 12.84 -8.51 4.70
CA LYS A 143 13.31 -9.61 3.87
C LYS A 143 14.74 -10.09 4.21
N ASP A 144 15.38 -9.57 5.27
CA ASP A 144 16.81 -9.83 5.56
C ASP A 144 17.15 -11.31 5.75
N LEU A 145 16.19 -12.13 6.18
CA LEU A 145 16.37 -13.58 6.39
C LEU A 145 15.91 -14.42 5.19
N ASP A 146 15.43 -13.81 4.12
CA ASP A 146 15.01 -14.50 2.90
C ASP A 146 16.21 -14.63 1.95
N GLU A 147 16.55 -15.85 1.57
CA GLU A 147 17.69 -16.12 0.69
C GLU A 147 17.52 -15.45 -0.68
N GLY A 148 18.50 -14.67 -1.08
CA GLY A 148 18.52 -13.97 -2.38
C GLY A 148 17.59 -12.76 -2.48
N LYS A 149 16.91 -12.40 -1.39
CA LYS A 149 16.06 -11.21 -1.33
C LYS A 149 16.81 -10.01 -0.76
N TRP A 150 16.47 -8.84 -1.21
CA TRP A 150 17.00 -7.59 -0.68
C TRP A 150 16.03 -6.44 -0.98
N VAL A 151 16.12 -5.40 -0.20
CA VAL A 151 15.39 -4.14 -0.43
C VAL A 151 16.35 -2.98 -0.19
N ARG A 152 16.24 -1.97 -1.03
CA ARG A 152 16.92 -0.69 -0.86
C ARG A 152 15.90 0.43 -0.82
N VAL A 153 15.79 1.10 0.31
CA VAL A 153 14.97 2.29 0.48
C VAL A 153 15.71 3.50 -0.10
N GLU A 154 15.08 4.21 -1.03
CA GLU A 154 15.62 5.41 -1.65
C GLU A 154 15.20 6.67 -0.91
N GLY A 155 14.04 6.65 -0.25
CA GLY A 155 13.52 7.74 0.56
C GLY A 155 12.07 8.09 0.26
N TRP A 156 11.60 9.12 0.93
CA TRP A 156 10.25 9.63 0.82
C TRP A 156 10.14 10.72 -0.26
N ALA A 157 9.05 10.69 -1.01
CA ALA A 157 8.63 11.78 -1.89
C ALA A 157 7.24 12.28 -1.51
N GLY A 158 6.89 13.46 -1.99
CA GLY A 158 5.70 14.20 -1.57
C GLY A 158 4.39 13.69 -2.15
N VAL A 159 3.31 14.40 -1.79
CA VAL A 159 1.95 14.06 -2.21
C VAL A 159 1.76 14.12 -3.73
N ASP A 160 2.43 15.03 -4.43
CA ASP A 160 2.29 15.16 -5.88
C ASP A 160 2.88 13.95 -6.61
N GLU A 161 4.03 13.45 -6.18
CA GLU A 161 4.63 12.23 -6.71
C GLU A 161 3.78 10.99 -6.39
N ALA A 162 3.20 10.94 -5.18
CA ALA A 162 2.29 9.86 -4.82
C ALA A 162 1.04 9.82 -5.72
N LYS A 163 0.46 10.98 -6.02
CA LYS A 163 -0.68 11.08 -6.94
C LYS A 163 -0.30 10.70 -8.36
N GLN A 164 0.87 11.09 -8.82
CA GLN A 164 1.35 10.72 -10.15
C GLN A 164 1.56 9.21 -10.27
N GLU A 165 2.15 8.56 -9.27
CA GLU A 165 2.32 7.10 -9.23
C GLU A 165 0.97 6.37 -9.35
N ILE A 166 -0.06 6.84 -8.63
CA ILE A 166 -1.40 6.28 -8.71
C ILE A 166 -1.99 6.47 -10.12
N LEU A 167 -1.87 7.66 -10.71
CA LEU A 167 -2.39 7.94 -12.05
C LEU A 167 -1.70 7.08 -13.12
N ASP A 168 -0.39 6.95 -13.06
CA ASP A 168 0.38 6.11 -13.98
C ASP A 168 -0.06 4.65 -13.88
N SER A 169 -0.30 4.15 -12.67
CA SER A 169 -0.78 2.79 -12.41
C SER A 169 -2.21 2.56 -12.92
N VAL A 170 -3.09 3.55 -12.81
CA VAL A 170 -4.45 3.50 -13.42
C VAL A 170 -4.37 3.46 -14.94
N GLU A 171 -3.46 4.25 -15.54
CA GLU A 171 -3.26 4.25 -16.99
C GLU A 171 -2.68 2.93 -17.48
N MET A 172 -1.69 2.37 -16.77
CA MET A 172 -1.12 1.06 -17.09
C MET A 172 -2.19 -0.03 -17.04
N PHE A 173 -3.07 -0.04 -16.03
CA PHE A 173 -4.17 -0.98 -15.93
C PHE A 173 -5.12 -0.88 -17.12
N ARG A 174 -5.51 0.34 -17.52
CA ARG A 174 -6.42 0.58 -18.66
C ARG A 174 -5.82 0.15 -20.00
N ASN A 175 -4.51 0.25 -20.14
CA ASN A 175 -3.77 -0.06 -21.35
C ASN A 175 -3.21 -1.49 -21.38
N ALA A 176 -3.45 -2.29 -20.33
CA ALA A 176 -3.00 -3.67 -20.28
C ALA A 176 -3.62 -4.49 -21.43
N PRO A 177 -2.84 -5.35 -22.12
CA PRO A 177 -3.36 -6.17 -23.26
C PRO A 177 -4.48 -7.11 -22.86
N GLU A 178 -4.41 -7.63 -21.65
CA GLU A 178 -5.46 -8.38 -20.96
C GLU A 178 -5.77 -7.61 -19.68
N THR A 179 -7.03 -7.30 -19.43
CA THR A 179 -7.43 -6.58 -18.22
C THR A 179 -7.20 -7.48 -17.02
N PRO A 180 -6.32 -7.10 -16.08
CA PRO A 180 -6.12 -7.88 -14.86
C PRO A 180 -7.41 -7.94 -14.02
N ASN A 181 -7.51 -8.97 -13.17
CA ASN A 181 -8.68 -9.19 -12.29
C ASN A 181 -8.61 -8.45 -10.95
N PHE A 182 -7.97 -7.30 -10.89
CA PHE A 182 -7.78 -6.55 -9.63
C PHE A 182 -7.86 -5.03 -9.77
#